data_72023e4795d5edf1f6ec6d944903c63e
#
_entry.id   72023e4795d5edf1f6ec6d944903c63e
#
_cell.length_a   1.000
_cell.length_b   1.000
_cell.length_c   1.000
_cell.angle_alpha   90.00
_cell.angle_beta   90.00
_cell.angle_gamma   90.00
#
_symmetry.space_group_name_H-M   'P 1'
#
loop_
_entity.id
_entity.type
_entity.pdbx_description
1 polymer ?
#
loop_
_entity_poly.entity_id
_entity_poly.type
_entity_poly.pdbx_seq_one_letter_code
_entity_poly.pdbx_strand_id
1 'polypeptide(L)'
;MKKWIDELEEVNNRLDELKGLVKNSQSVEDVDKFTTEYKDLVERKNALEQTKPNKEQKMNYLETQQSLKDFVAIQTNNKLSVEERVNAWQEKLAENGVTVTDPSAYLPKKLELDLQTALTRANPVFPLFRVTNIGAILIAQEMTSNDEAQIHIPGKTKTRSAATLTVSGIKPRMVYIAQAIDEIQKQTLSNFEETYEMIVALLAQAVINKIVDLALVEGTATGAEGSDPTENGFISVINETNTNKVKTVSGKEDLIAGVESAVDEITVGGKKYLIITKAHKHAILKALRTKFPQMTVRNNNQDIADALGVDELVIYQGTKAIKPTVMAEGAYAVDMKPLNRIEQFRFDTNENDILVETTASGRPYLFGGIAVINLD
;
A
#
# COMPACT_ATOMS: atom_id res chain seq x y z
N MET A 1 -0.41 17.84 24.33
CA MET A 1 0.81 17.14 24.79
C MET A 1 1.93 18.12 25.14
N LYS A 2 2.34 19.03 24.25
CA LYS A 2 3.39 20.04 24.52
C LYS A 2 3.05 20.86 25.78
N LYS A 3 1.86 21.43 25.86
CA LYS A 3 1.39 22.20 27.00
C LYS A 3 1.39 21.42 28.34
N TRP A 4 1.06 20.12 28.30
CA TRP A 4 1.08 19.25 29.49
C TRP A 4 2.52 18.93 29.91
N ILE A 5 3.45 18.73 28.94
CA ILE A 5 4.88 18.52 29.23
C ILE A 5 5.48 19.79 29.83
N ASP A 6 5.18 20.95 29.25
CA ASP A 6 5.67 22.24 29.71
C ASP A 6 5.18 22.53 31.15
N GLU A 7 3.89 22.26 31.47
CA GLU A 7 3.33 22.40 32.83
C GLU A 7 3.94 21.41 33.82
N LEU A 8 4.20 20.17 33.43
CA LEU A 8 4.83 19.17 34.28
C LEU A 8 6.30 19.52 34.61
N GLU A 9 7.00 20.05 33.59
CA GLU A 9 8.38 20.52 33.73
C GLU A 9 8.47 21.73 34.64
N GLU A 10 7.56 22.69 34.50
CA GLU A 10 7.44 23.85 35.38
C GLU A 10 7.19 23.44 36.83
N VAL A 11 6.25 22.51 37.09
CA VAL A 11 5.97 22.00 38.44
C VAL A 11 7.17 21.26 39.01
N ASN A 12 7.89 20.43 38.23
CA ASN A 12 9.08 19.75 38.73
C ASN A 12 10.21 20.71 39.05
N ASN A 13 10.48 21.70 38.20
CA ASN A 13 11.50 22.71 38.46
C ASN A 13 11.20 23.50 39.73
N ARG A 14 9.93 23.89 39.97
CA ARG A 14 9.53 24.59 41.18
C ARG A 14 9.62 23.72 42.43
N LEU A 15 9.31 22.43 42.35
CA LEU A 15 9.50 21.47 43.45
C LEU A 15 10.98 21.34 43.84
N ASP A 16 11.90 21.35 42.89
CA ASP A 16 13.33 21.25 43.19
C ASP A 16 13.90 22.56 43.74
N GLU A 17 13.40 23.72 43.28
CA GLU A 17 13.70 25.02 43.92
C GLU A 17 13.26 25.07 45.39
N LEU A 18 12.03 24.65 45.67
CA LEU A 18 11.49 24.63 47.03
C LEU A 18 12.26 23.70 47.96
N LYS A 19 12.72 22.53 47.48
CA LYS A 19 13.62 21.66 48.25
C LYS A 19 14.92 22.37 48.64
N GLY A 20 15.45 23.18 47.74
CA GLY A 20 16.64 23.99 47.99
C GLY A 20 16.37 25.10 49.03
N LEU A 21 15.24 25.78 48.92
CA LEU A 21 14.83 26.86 49.82
C LEU A 21 14.56 26.34 51.26
N VAL A 22 13.87 25.21 51.41
CA VAL A 22 13.63 24.57 52.69
C VAL A 22 14.94 24.17 53.40
N LYS A 23 15.94 23.67 52.67
CA LYS A 23 17.24 23.30 53.21
C LYS A 23 18.06 24.51 53.71
N ASN A 24 17.87 25.66 53.07
CA ASN A 24 18.67 26.87 53.35
C ASN A 24 17.94 27.89 54.24
N SER A 25 16.68 27.65 54.58
CA SER A 25 15.89 28.57 55.40
C SER A 25 16.28 28.50 56.86
N GLN A 26 16.43 29.68 57.47
CA GLN A 26 16.72 29.86 58.94
C GLN A 26 15.48 30.27 59.72
N SER A 27 14.35 30.50 59.09
CA SER A 27 13.09 30.91 59.67
C SER A 27 12.07 29.78 59.67
N VAL A 28 11.42 29.51 60.78
CA VAL A 28 10.37 28.50 60.94
C VAL A 28 9.14 28.88 60.11
N GLU A 29 8.79 30.16 59.99
CA GLU A 29 7.65 30.66 59.24
C GLU A 29 7.85 30.47 57.75
N ASP A 30 9.08 30.62 57.23
CA ASP A 30 9.39 30.40 55.82
C ASP A 30 9.39 28.91 55.48
N VAL A 31 9.86 28.05 56.36
CA VAL A 31 9.81 26.59 56.22
C VAL A 31 8.36 26.10 56.13
N ASP A 32 7.46 26.63 56.93
CA ASP A 32 6.04 26.26 56.90
C ASP A 32 5.36 26.70 55.59
N LYS A 33 5.65 27.91 55.08
CA LYS A 33 5.17 28.40 53.80
C LYS A 33 5.66 27.52 52.65
N PHE A 34 6.96 27.26 52.58
CA PHE A 34 7.56 26.44 51.53
C PHE A 34 7.07 24.99 51.60
N THR A 35 6.80 24.46 52.79
CA THR A 35 6.26 23.11 52.97
C THR A 35 4.81 23.02 52.49
N THR A 36 4.02 24.07 52.71
CA THR A 36 2.64 24.13 52.22
C THR A 36 2.61 24.22 50.68
N GLU A 37 3.39 25.13 50.09
CA GLU A 37 3.52 25.26 48.63
C GLU A 37 4.02 23.94 47.99
N TYR A 38 4.97 23.28 48.67
CA TYR A 38 5.48 21.97 48.19
C TYR A 38 4.37 20.90 48.15
N LYS A 39 3.51 20.84 49.18
CA LYS A 39 2.40 19.88 49.22
C LYS A 39 1.39 20.15 48.08
N ASP A 40 1.02 21.42 47.90
CA ASP A 40 0.09 21.82 46.83
C ASP A 40 0.65 21.47 45.43
N LEU A 41 1.94 21.68 45.22
CA LEU A 41 2.61 21.31 43.96
C LEU A 41 2.72 19.80 43.77
N VAL A 42 2.91 19.02 44.82
CA VAL A 42 2.89 17.54 44.74
C VAL A 42 1.50 17.03 44.39
N GLU A 43 0.44 17.61 44.97
CA GLU A 43 -0.93 17.28 44.60
C GLU A 43 -1.21 17.64 43.13
N ARG A 44 -0.77 18.82 42.68
CA ARG A 44 -0.90 19.25 41.28
C ARG A 44 -0.11 18.33 40.33
N LYS A 45 1.10 17.91 40.72
CA LYS A 45 1.89 16.95 39.97
C LYS A 45 1.16 15.61 39.82
N ASN A 46 0.64 15.08 40.94
CA ASN A 46 -0.11 13.82 40.93
C ASN A 46 -1.38 13.91 40.04
N ALA A 47 -2.08 15.04 40.09
CA ALA A 47 -3.23 15.29 39.21
C ALA A 47 -2.81 15.35 37.73
N LEU A 48 -1.70 16.00 37.40
CA LEU A 48 -1.14 16.04 36.07
C LEU A 48 -0.69 14.65 35.62
N GLU A 49 -0.08 13.85 36.47
CA GLU A 49 0.33 12.48 36.15
C GLU A 49 -0.87 11.54 35.93
N GLN A 50 -1.97 11.72 36.67
CA GLN A 50 -3.23 10.99 36.45
C GLN A 50 -3.94 11.42 35.18
N THR A 51 -3.79 12.66 34.74
CA THR A 51 -4.32 13.19 33.50
C THR A 51 -3.34 13.03 32.35
N LYS A 52 -2.22 12.31 32.56
CA LYS A 52 -1.26 12.00 31.50
C LYS A 52 -1.99 11.35 30.31
N PRO A 53 -2.01 12.00 29.16
CA PRO A 53 -2.68 11.43 27.99
C PRO A 53 -1.96 10.13 27.62
N ASN A 54 -2.63 9.03 27.93
CA ASN A 54 -2.07 7.69 27.76
C ASN A 54 -1.87 7.42 26.28
N LYS A 55 -0.63 7.13 25.86
CA LYS A 55 -0.34 6.78 24.47
C LYS A 55 -1.15 5.56 24.01
N GLU A 56 -1.48 4.67 24.94
CA GLU A 56 -2.28 3.48 24.68
C GLU A 56 -3.76 3.81 24.47
N GLN A 57 -4.33 4.81 25.15
CA GLN A 57 -5.71 5.26 24.89
C GLN A 57 -5.84 5.97 23.53
N LYS A 58 -4.77 6.56 22.99
CA LYS A 58 -4.78 7.26 21.69
C LYS A 58 -4.90 6.32 20.49
N MET A 59 -4.31 5.12 20.57
CA MET A 59 -4.48 4.09 19.55
C MET A 59 -5.85 3.40 19.65
N ASN A 60 -6.43 3.31 20.85
CA ASN A 60 -7.67 2.59 21.06
C ASN A 60 -8.90 3.23 20.40
N TYR A 61 -8.99 4.56 20.30
CA TYR A 61 -10.16 5.18 19.68
C TYR A 61 -10.28 4.82 18.19
N LEU A 62 -9.21 4.94 17.42
CA LEU A 62 -9.23 4.58 15.99
C LEU A 62 -9.53 3.09 15.72
N GLU A 63 -9.33 2.25 16.73
CA GLU A 63 -9.64 0.81 16.67
C GLU A 63 -11.09 0.48 17.03
N THR A 64 -11.86 1.44 17.56
CA THR A 64 -13.21 1.20 18.04
C THR A 64 -14.26 1.28 16.92
N GLN A 65 -15.37 0.56 17.08
CA GLN A 65 -16.55 0.74 16.24
C GLN A 65 -17.12 2.18 16.35
N GLN A 66 -16.89 2.85 17.49
CA GLN A 66 -17.36 4.21 17.69
C GLN A 66 -16.64 5.19 16.78
N SER A 67 -15.32 5.06 16.60
CA SER A 67 -14.58 5.91 15.67
C SER A 67 -15.07 5.78 14.23
N LEU A 68 -15.45 4.57 13.82
CA LEU A 68 -16.02 4.34 12.51
C LEU A 68 -17.40 5.02 12.36
N LYS A 69 -18.27 4.90 13.38
CA LYS A 69 -19.59 5.55 13.39
C LYS A 69 -19.46 7.07 13.35
N ASP A 70 -18.59 7.64 14.17
CA ASP A 70 -18.34 9.08 14.21
C ASP A 70 -17.78 9.57 12.88
N PHE A 71 -16.85 8.82 12.28
CA PHE A 71 -16.29 9.14 10.97
C PHE A 71 -17.37 9.11 9.88
N VAL A 72 -18.16 8.05 9.79
CA VAL A 72 -19.24 7.93 8.80
C VAL A 72 -20.27 9.02 9.00
N ALA A 73 -20.69 9.30 10.25
CA ALA A 73 -21.66 10.35 10.55
C ALA A 73 -21.19 11.75 10.12
N ILE A 74 -19.90 12.07 10.32
CA ILE A 74 -19.30 13.34 9.89
C ILE A 74 -19.23 13.39 8.35
N GLN A 75 -18.75 12.32 7.72
CA GLN A 75 -18.58 12.28 6.27
C GLN A 75 -19.91 12.30 5.50
N THR A 76 -20.96 11.74 6.08
CA THR A 76 -22.30 11.71 5.48
C THR A 76 -23.15 12.93 5.84
N ASN A 77 -22.61 13.88 6.59
CA ASN A 77 -23.34 15.11 6.95
C ASN A 77 -23.34 16.12 5.78
N ASN A 78 -24.43 16.12 5.04
CA ASN A 78 -24.60 16.96 3.84
C ASN A 78 -24.69 18.48 4.14
N LYS A 79 -24.81 18.87 5.42
CA LYS A 79 -24.84 20.29 5.82
C LYS A 79 -23.44 20.88 5.93
N LEU A 80 -22.41 20.06 5.91
CA LEU A 80 -21.01 20.46 6.05
C LEU A 80 -20.31 20.43 4.69
N SER A 81 -19.50 21.45 4.40
CA SER A 81 -18.55 21.44 3.30
C SER A 81 -17.44 20.41 3.54
N VAL A 82 -16.64 20.10 2.52
CA VAL A 82 -15.51 19.16 2.63
C VAL A 82 -14.52 19.61 3.71
N GLU A 83 -14.20 20.91 3.74
CA GLU A 83 -13.29 21.48 4.75
C GLU A 83 -13.86 21.39 6.16
N GLU A 84 -15.16 21.67 6.34
CA GLU A 84 -15.84 21.56 7.62
C GLU A 84 -15.90 20.10 8.12
N ARG A 85 -16.05 19.11 7.24
CA ARG A 85 -15.99 17.68 7.60
C ARG A 85 -14.59 17.27 8.05
N VAL A 86 -13.56 17.73 7.37
CA VAL A 86 -12.15 17.48 7.77
C VAL A 86 -11.90 18.09 9.14
N ASN A 87 -12.34 19.31 9.38
CA ASN A 87 -12.19 19.98 10.68
C ASN A 87 -12.99 19.27 11.79
N ALA A 88 -14.23 18.88 11.52
CA ALA A 88 -15.07 18.13 12.45
C ALA A 88 -14.45 16.77 12.81
N TRP A 89 -13.85 16.09 11.85
CA TRP A 89 -13.11 14.85 12.11
C TRP A 89 -11.86 15.12 12.95
N GLN A 90 -11.13 16.18 12.67
CA GLN A 90 -9.97 16.60 13.46
C GLN A 90 -10.35 16.91 14.91
N GLU A 91 -11.44 17.63 15.11
CA GLU A 91 -11.99 17.91 16.45
C GLU A 91 -12.36 16.62 17.18
N LYS A 92 -13.02 15.69 16.48
CA LYS A 92 -13.41 14.40 17.05
C LYS A 92 -12.21 13.54 17.42
N LEU A 93 -11.16 13.56 16.62
CA LEU A 93 -9.88 12.92 16.93
C LEU A 93 -9.23 13.57 18.15
N ALA A 94 -9.23 14.90 18.22
CA ALA A 94 -8.66 15.66 19.34
C ALA A 94 -9.41 15.41 20.66
N GLU A 95 -10.76 15.38 20.64
CA GLU A 95 -11.62 15.03 21.79
C GLU A 95 -11.25 13.66 22.37
N ASN A 96 -10.90 12.71 21.51
CA ASN A 96 -10.48 11.36 21.89
C ASN A 96 -8.96 11.21 22.06
N GLY A 97 -8.25 12.33 22.19
CA GLY A 97 -6.82 12.36 22.50
C GLY A 97 -5.88 12.01 21.34
N VAL A 98 -6.40 11.96 20.09
CA VAL A 98 -5.60 11.73 18.87
C VAL A 98 -5.25 13.09 18.26
N THR A 99 -3.98 13.49 18.32
CA THR A 99 -3.50 14.74 17.70
C THR A 99 -2.84 14.40 16.36
N VAL A 100 -3.38 14.94 15.27
CA VAL A 100 -2.90 14.69 13.91
C VAL A 100 -2.58 16.00 13.22
N THR A 101 -1.55 15.99 12.41
CA THR A 101 -1.13 17.14 11.61
C THR A 101 -1.94 17.23 10.30
N ASP A 102 -2.37 16.07 9.80
CA ASP A 102 -3.23 15.95 8.62
C ASP A 102 -4.36 14.95 8.91
N PRO A 103 -5.55 15.44 9.26
CA PRO A 103 -6.69 14.59 9.63
C PRO A 103 -7.25 13.76 8.46
N SER A 104 -6.99 14.16 7.21
CA SER A 104 -7.42 13.42 6.03
C SER A 104 -6.67 12.09 5.86
N ALA A 105 -5.48 11.97 6.47
CA ALA A 105 -4.65 10.76 6.43
C ALA A 105 -5.04 9.71 7.48
N TYR A 106 -5.95 10.02 8.40
CA TYR A 106 -6.31 9.14 9.50
C TYR A 106 -7.71 8.55 9.35
N LEU A 107 -7.75 7.33 8.88
CA LEU A 107 -8.97 6.53 8.82
C LEU A 107 -9.18 5.75 10.12
N PRO A 108 -10.43 5.45 10.51
CA PRO A 108 -10.71 4.46 11.53
C PRO A 108 -10.02 3.14 11.17
N LYS A 109 -9.35 2.52 12.14
CA LYS A 109 -8.51 1.32 11.88
C LYS A 109 -9.32 0.14 11.34
N LYS A 110 -10.59 0.05 11.71
CA LYS A 110 -11.50 -0.96 11.15
C LYS A 110 -11.69 -0.75 9.65
N LEU A 111 -11.91 0.50 9.21
CA LEU A 111 -12.06 0.82 7.79
C LEU A 111 -10.74 0.59 7.03
N GLU A 112 -9.60 0.92 7.61
CA GLU A 112 -8.28 0.62 7.05
C GLU A 112 -8.04 -0.89 6.93
N LEU A 113 -8.39 -1.68 7.95
CA LEU A 113 -8.31 -3.14 7.95
C LEU A 113 -9.27 -3.77 6.94
N ASP A 114 -10.49 -3.26 6.82
CA ASP A 114 -11.48 -3.74 5.86
C ASP A 114 -11.07 -3.38 4.43
N LEU A 115 -10.50 -2.19 4.22
CA LEU A 115 -9.87 -1.81 2.96
C LEU A 115 -8.67 -2.71 2.65
N GLN A 116 -7.75 -2.94 3.59
CA GLN A 116 -6.63 -3.86 3.39
C GLN A 116 -7.09 -5.31 3.12
N THR A 117 -8.14 -5.75 3.82
CA THR A 117 -8.72 -7.08 3.60
C THR A 117 -9.40 -7.17 2.23
N ALA A 118 -10.11 -6.12 1.82
CA ALA A 118 -10.66 -6.00 0.48
C ALA A 118 -9.56 -5.97 -0.58
N LEU A 119 -8.47 -5.23 -0.35
CA LEU A 119 -7.28 -5.17 -1.19
C LEU A 119 -6.66 -6.56 -1.38
N THR A 120 -6.51 -7.31 -0.29
CA THR A 120 -5.90 -8.66 -0.32
C THR A 120 -6.81 -9.69 -0.98
N ARG A 121 -8.13 -9.55 -0.84
CA ARG A 121 -9.12 -10.44 -1.46
C ARG A 121 -9.45 -10.06 -2.90
N ALA A 122 -9.20 -8.81 -3.27
CA ALA A 122 -9.68 -8.23 -4.51
C ALA A 122 -9.04 -8.84 -5.75
N ASN A 123 -7.74 -9.06 -5.70
CA ASN A 123 -7.02 -9.60 -6.84
C ASN A 123 -5.85 -10.47 -6.36
N PRO A 124 -5.86 -11.77 -6.67
CA PRO A 124 -4.83 -12.69 -6.22
C PRO A 124 -3.44 -12.39 -6.82
N VAL A 125 -3.36 -11.55 -7.84
CA VAL A 125 -2.09 -11.12 -8.45
C VAL A 125 -1.44 -9.99 -7.66
N PHE A 126 -2.22 -9.09 -7.07
CA PHE A 126 -1.69 -7.90 -6.39
C PHE A 126 -0.70 -8.21 -5.25
N PRO A 127 -0.93 -9.24 -4.39
CA PRO A 127 0.01 -9.63 -3.34
C PRO A 127 1.38 -10.09 -3.85
N LEU A 128 1.50 -10.47 -5.13
CA LEU A 128 2.76 -10.88 -5.72
C LEU A 128 3.70 -9.70 -6.02
N PHE A 129 3.15 -8.49 -6.06
CA PHE A 129 3.91 -7.28 -6.32
C PHE A 129 4.64 -6.81 -5.05
N ARG A 130 5.80 -6.23 -5.24
CA ARG A 130 6.49 -5.49 -4.19
C ARG A 130 5.84 -4.12 -4.03
N VAL A 131 5.02 -3.94 -3.01
CA VAL A 131 4.34 -2.68 -2.75
C VAL A 131 5.20 -1.80 -1.85
N THR A 132 5.42 -0.55 -2.26
CA THR A 132 6.08 0.50 -1.48
C THR A 132 5.16 1.70 -1.34
N ASN A 133 5.35 2.49 -0.30
CA ASN A 133 4.59 3.72 -0.05
C ASN A 133 5.56 4.88 0.19
N ILE A 134 6.39 5.14 -0.80
CA ILE A 134 7.36 6.24 -0.74
C ILE A 134 6.74 7.52 -1.31
N GLY A 135 5.79 7.37 -2.23
CA GLY A 135 5.10 8.48 -2.92
C GLY A 135 6.05 9.31 -3.78
N ALA A 136 7.19 8.74 -4.11
CA ALA A 136 8.23 9.33 -4.93
C ALA A 136 8.29 8.65 -6.32
N ILE A 137 9.04 9.25 -7.23
CA ILE A 137 9.34 8.63 -8.52
C ILE A 137 9.99 7.26 -8.27
N LEU A 138 9.40 6.20 -8.80
CA LEU A 138 9.96 4.86 -8.74
C LEU A 138 11.19 4.80 -9.64
N ILE A 139 12.38 4.83 -9.02
CA ILE A 139 13.66 4.86 -9.73
C ILE A 139 14.20 3.43 -9.83
N ALA A 140 14.49 2.97 -11.03
CA ALA A 140 15.32 1.80 -11.25
C ALA A 140 16.74 2.25 -11.61
N GLN A 141 17.70 1.70 -10.91
CA GLN A 141 19.12 1.85 -11.23
C GLN A 141 19.62 0.55 -11.84
N GLU A 142 20.19 0.62 -12.99
CA GLU A 142 20.77 -0.51 -13.69
C GLU A 142 22.25 -0.26 -13.91
N MET A 143 23.07 -1.16 -13.38
CA MET A 143 24.51 -1.14 -13.65
C MET A 143 24.85 -2.37 -14.48
N THR A 144 25.27 -2.15 -15.70
CA THR A 144 25.75 -3.22 -16.58
C THR A 144 27.26 -3.17 -16.68
N SER A 145 27.89 -4.28 -16.40
CA SER A 145 29.31 -4.52 -16.71
C SER A 145 29.40 -5.78 -17.58
N ASN A 146 29.95 -5.63 -18.76
CA ASN A 146 30.10 -6.74 -19.69
C ASN A 146 31.41 -7.51 -19.48
N ASP A 147 32.20 -7.16 -18.46
CA ASP A 147 33.51 -7.76 -18.24
C ASP A 147 33.44 -8.84 -17.18
N GLU A 148 34.07 -9.95 -17.47
CA GLU A 148 34.29 -11.02 -16.53
C GLU A 148 35.36 -10.66 -15.49
N ALA A 149 35.26 -11.27 -14.30
CA ALA A 149 36.30 -11.13 -13.29
C ALA A 149 37.64 -11.68 -13.80
N GLN A 150 38.71 -10.88 -13.72
CA GLN A 150 40.02 -11.26 -14.19
C GLN A 150 40.95 -11.64 -13.04
N ILE A 151 41.79 -12.63 -13.27
CA ILE A 151 42.82 -13.02 -12.33
C ILE A 151 43.98 -12.03 -12.46
N HIS A 152 44.35 -11.40 -11.35
CA HIS A 152 45.48 -10.49 -11.32
C HIS A 152 46.81 -11.28 -11.39
N ILE A 153 47.65 -11.00 -12.40
CA ILE A 153 48.98 -11.53 -12.53
C ILE A 153 49.95 -10.50 -11.90
N PRO A 154 50.80 -10.89 -10.94
CA PRO A 154 51.77 -10.00 -10.35
C PRO A 154 52.67 -9.33 -11.42
N GLY A 155 52.86 -8.01 -11.31
CA GLY A 155 53.65 -7.21 -12.26
C GLY A 155 52.90 -6.72 -13.49
N LYS A 156 51.62 -7.07 -13.70
CA LYS A 156 50.78 -6.53 -14.76
C LYS A 156 49.81 -5.49 -14.24
N THR A 157 49.52 -4.47 -15.06
CA THR A 157 48.50 -3.46 -14.75
C THR A 157 47.11 -4.08 -14.76
N LYS A 158 46.27 -3.80 -13.74
CA LYS A 158 44.90 -4.23 -13.70
C LYS A 158 44.08 -3.52 -14.79
N THR A 159 43.38 -4.31 -15.59
CA THR A 159 42.43 -3.78 -16.58
C THR A 159 41.21 -3.24 -15.85
N ARG A 160 40.74 -2.07 -16.22
CA ARG A 160 39.52 -1.45 -15.69
C ARG A 160 38.46 -1.54 -16.75
N SER A 161 37.32 -2.09 -16.38
CA SER A 161 36.11 -2.04 -17.21
C SER A 161 35.32 -0.77 -16.95
N ALA A 162 34.59 -0.28 -17.94
CA ALA A 162 33.63 0.79 -17.79
C ALA A 162 32.28 0.18 -17.40
N ALA A 163 31.79 0.51 -16.21
CA ALA A 163 30.41 0.20 -15.83
C ALA A 163 29.50 1.33 -16.30
N THR A 164 28.43 0.98 -16.98
CA THR A 164 27.38 1.96 -17.36
C THR A 164 26.26 1.91 -16.33
N LEU A 165 26.01 3.03 -15.68
CA LEU A 165 24.89 3.21 -14.77
C LEU A 165 23.76 3.91 -15.53
N THR A 166 22.65 3.19 -15.73
CA THR A 166 21.42 3.76 -16.30
C THR A 166 20.41 3.97 -15.17
N VAL A 167 19.91 5.19 -15.07
CA VAL A 167 18.88 5.56 -14.10
C VAL A 167 17.62 5.94 -14.86
N SER A 168 16.50 5.28 -14.59
CA SER A 168 15.22 5.62 -15.17
C SER A 168 14.15 5.76 -14.08
N GLY A 169 13.33 6.80 -14.18
CA GLY A 169 12.27 7.09 -13.22
C GLY A 169 10.89 7.10 -13.89
N ILE A 170 9.86 6.76 -13.13
CA ILE A 170 8.46 6.84 -13.54
C ILE A 170 7.73 7.76 -12.60
N LYS A 171 7.04 8.76 -13.16
CA LYS A 171 6.20 9.68 -12.38
C LYS A 171 4.89 8.98 -11.97
N PRO A 172 4.52 9.02 -10.69
CA PRO A 172 3.24 8.45 -10.26
C PRO A 172 2.07 9.24 -10.85
N ARG A 173 0.98 8.52 -11.12
CA ARG A 173 -0.28 9.05 -11.61
C ARG A 173 -1.42 8.68 -10.67
N MET A 174 -2.47 9.48 -10.73
CA MET A 174 -3.68 9.23 -9.96
C MET A 174 -4.48 8.12 -10.62
N VAL A 175 -4.79 7.08 -9.85
CA VAL A 175 -5.73 6.01 -10.20
C VAL A 175 -6.96 6.20 -9.34
N TYR A 176 -8.13 6.37 -9.93
CA TYR A 176 -9.35 6.70 -9.21
C TYR A 176 -10.58 6.00 -9.78
N ILE A 177 -11.60 5.92 -8.96
CA ILE A 177 -12.96 5.57 -9.34
C ILE A 177 -13.94 6.45 -8.60
N ALA A 178 -14.96 6.94 -9.28
CA ALA A 178 -16.05 7.71 -8.70
C ALA A 178 -17.37 6.99 -8.88
N GLN A 179 -18.23 7.01 -7.87
CA GLN A 179 -19.58 6.47 -7.93
C GLN A 179 -20.55 7.43 -7.27
N ALA A 180 -21.67 7.68 -7.93
CA ALA A 180 -22.78 8.45 -7.38
C ALA A 180 -23.77 7.53 -6.66
N ILE A 181 -24.26 7.96 -5.50
CA ILE A 181 -25.31 7.30 -4.72
C ILE A 181 -26.44 8.28 -4.53
N ASP A 182 -27.66 7.89 -4.93
CA ASP A 182 -28.87 8.69 -4.72
C ASP A 182 -29.15 8.86 -3.22
N GLU A 183 -29.43 10.08 -2.78
CA GLU A 183 -29.73 10.40 -1.39
C GLU A 183 -30.99 9.69 -0.89
N ILE A 184 -31.98 9.42 -1.78
CA ILE A 184 -33.17 8.63 -1.44
C ILE A 184 -32.80 7.20 -1.09
N GLN A 185 -31.88 6.58 -1.82
CA GLN A 185 -31.38 5.24 -1.51
C GLN A 185 -30.68 5.21 -0.16
N LYS A 186 -29.88 6.24 0.16
CA LYS A 186 -29.21 6.40 1.44
C LYS A 186 -30.21 6.47 2.62
N GLN A 187 -31.30 7.22 2.46
CA GLN A 187 -32.34 7.35 3.51
C GLN A 187 -33.22 6.11 3.66
N THR A 188 -33.34 5.29 2.61
CA THR A 188 -34.23 4.10 2.60
C THR A 188 -33.54 2.86 3.17
N LEU A 189 -32.20 2.84 3.19
CA LEU A 189 -31.43 1.69 3.68
C LEU A 189 -31.35 1.72 5.22
N SER A 190 -31.97 0.74 5.86
CA SER A 190 -31.96 0.58 7.33
C SER A 190 -30.57 0.33 7.93
N ASN A 191 -29.61 -0.18 7.12
CA ASN A 191 -28.23 -0.47 7.49
C ASN A 191 -27.26 0.29 6.57
N PHE A 192 -27.42 1.61 6.49
CA PHE A 192 -26.59 2.44 5.60
C PHE A 192 -25.10 2.30 5.88
N GLU A 193 -24.68 2.21 7.15
CA GLU A 193 -23.27 2.07 7.53
C GLU A 193 -22.64 0.81 6.90
N GLU A 194 -23.30 -0.36 6.98
CA GLU A 194 -22.79 -1.61 6.41
C GLU A 194 -22.75 -1.57 4.88
N THR A 195 -23.81 -1.01 4.27
CA THR A 195 -23.88 -0.86 2.81
C THR A 195 -22.78 0.08 2.31
N TYR A 196 -22.55 1.15 3.03
CA TYR A 196 -21.54 2.14 2.74
C TYR A 196 -20.12 1.55 2.82
N GLU A 197 -19.78 0.81 3.90
CA GLU A 197 -18.52 0.09 4.03
C GLU A 197 -18.30 -0.87 2.83
N MET A 198 -19.35 -1.59 2.45
CA MET A 198 -19.30 -2.49 1.30
C MET A 198 -19.03 -1.76 -0.02
N ILE A 199 -19.66 -0.61 -0.24
CA ILE A 199 -19.43 0.21 -1.45
C ILE A 199 -17.99 0.70 -1.49
N VAL A 200 -17.48 1.26 -0.40
CA VAL A 200 -16.09 1.73 -0.32
C VAL A 200 -15.11 0.59 -0.56
N ALA A 201 -15.36 -0.61 -0.01
CA ALA A 201 -14.56 -1.79 -0.24
C ALA A 201 -14.57 -2.21 -1.73
N LEU A 202 -15.74 -2.17 -2.39
CA LEU A 202 -15.86 -2.49 -3.82
C LEU A 202 -15.11 -1.46 -4.69
N LEU A 203 -15.18 -0.17 -4.35
CA LEU A 203 -14.44 0.87 -5.06
C LEU A 203 -12.93 0.72 -4.89
N ALA A 204 -12.47 0.44 -3.67
CA ALA A 204 -11.06 0.13 -3.41
C ALA A 204 -10.60 -1.09 -4.22
N GLN A 205 -11.42 -2.13 -4.28
CA GLN A 205 -11.18 -3.32 -5.11
C GLN A 205 -11.03 -2.98 -6.59
N ALA A 206 -11.89 -2.10 -7.11
CA ALA A 206 -11.82 -1.67 -8.50
C ALA A 206 -10.53 -0.90 -8.81
N VAL A 207 -10.06 -0.04 -7.89
CA VAL A 207 -8.77 0.66 -8.02
C VAL A 207 -7.61 -0.34 -8.08
N ILE A 208 -7.60 -1.35 -7.20
CA ILE A 208 -6.55 -2.38 -7.21
C ILE A 208 -6.60 -3.24 -8.47
N ASN A 209 -7.77 -3.63 -8.94
CA ASN A 209 -7.91 -4.35 -10.21
C ASN A 209 -7.33 -3.52 -11.35
N LYS A 210 -7.58 -2.20 -11.36
CA LYS A 210 -7.01 -1.31 -12.37
C LYS A 210 -5.48 -1.23 -12.29
N ILE A 211 -4.90 -1.20 -11.07
CA ILE A 211 -3.44 -1.24 -10.87
C ILE A 211 -2.86 -2.54 -11.43
N VAL A 212 -3.51 -3.69 -11.20
CA VAL A 212 -3.07 -4.97 -11.77
C VAL A 212 -3.18 -4.98 -13.31
N ASP A 213 -4.25 -4.42 -13.86
CA ASP A 213 -4.40 -4.29 -15.33
C ASP A 213 -3.31 -3.40 -15.93
N LEU A 214 -2.97 -2.29 -15.25
CA LEU A 214 -1.88 -1.40 -15.64
C LEU A 214 -0.51 -2.11 -15.54
N ALA A 215 -0.30 -2.92 -14.54
CA ALA A 215 0.94 -3.67 -14.36
C ALA A 215 1.11 -4.78 -15.40
N LEU A 216 0.05 -5.52 -15.72
CA LEU A 216 0.16 -6.66 -16.62
C LEU A 216 0.07 -6.27 -18.11
N VAL A 217 -0.80 -5.31 -18.47
CA VAL A 217 -1.18 -5.07 -19.88
C VAL A 217 -1.14 -3.60 -20.28
N GLU A 218 -1.79 -2.72 -19.51
CA GLU A 218 -2.14 -1.37 -19.97
C GLU A 218 -1.08 -0.30 -19.67
N GLY A 219 -0.02 -0.64 -18.94
CA GLY A 219 1.05 0.31 -18.61
C GLY A 219 1.76 0.79 -19.87
N THR A 220 1.79 2.11 -20.08
CA THR A 220 2.33 2.75 -21.29
C THR A 220 3.51 3.67 -21.02
N ALA A 221 3.95 3.80 -19.76
CA ALA A 221 5.08 4.66 -19.42
C ALA A 221 6.36 4.15 -20.08
N THR A 222 7.16 5.08 -20.62
CA THR A 222 8.44 4.76 -21.26
C THR A 222 9.63 4.76 -20.32
N GLY A 223 9.39 5.17 -19.06
CA GLY A 223 10.45 5.30 -18.04
C GLY A 223 11.37 6.50 -18.26
N ALA A 224 11.07 7.40 -19.21
CA ALA A 224 11.79 8.64 -19.41
C ALA A 224 11.31 9.70 -18.40
N GLU A 225 12.27 10.38 -17.78
CA GLU A 225 11.96 11.46 -16.84
C GLU A 225 11.31 12.63 -17.57
N GLY A 226 10.08 13.00 -17.18
CA GLY A 226 9.34 14.09 -17.81
C GLY A 226 8.51 13.72 -19.03
N SER A 227 8.35 12.45 -19.28
CA SER A 227 7.59 11.90 -20.38
C SER A 227 6.13 12.37 -20.45
N ASP A 228 5.54 12.14 -21.59
CA ASP A 228 4.22 12.51 -22.08
C ASP A 228 3.14 12.55 -20.97
N PRO A 229 2.36 13.64 -20.83
CA PRO A 229 1.23 13.70 -19.89
C PRO A 229 0.17 12.60 -20.16
N THR A 230 0.19 11.93 -21.30
CA THR A 230 -0.70 10.82 -21.63
C THR A 230 -0.26 9.49 -21.00
N GLU A 231 0.97 9.36 -20.52
CA GLU A 231 1.43 8.15 -19.88
C GLU A 231 0.76 7.92 -18.51
N ASN A 232 0.39 6.67 -18.26
CA ASN A 232 -0.37 6.29 -17.08
C ASN A 232 0.46 5.97 -15.82
N GLY A 233 1.76 6.25 -15.82
CA GLY A 233 2.64 6.03 -14.68
C GLY A 233 3.03 4.57 -14.43
N PHE A 234 2.72 3.65 -15.35
CA PHE A 234 3.06 2.23 -15.27
C PHE A 234 3.79 1.77 -16.53
N ILE A 235 4.80 0.92 -16.35
CA ILE A 235 5.34 0.08 -17.42
C ILE A 235 4.77 -1.31 -17.21
N SER A 236 3.90 -1.75 -18.14
CA SER A 236 3.36 -3.10 -18.01
C SER A 236 4.41 -4.16 -18.35
N VAL A 237 4.16 -5.37 -17.87
CA VAL A 237 5.00 -6.53 -18.18
C VAL A 237 5.13 -6.76 -19.69
N ILE A 238 4.07 -6.46 -20.45
CA ILE A 238 4.07 -6.65 -21.93
C ILE A 238 4.84 -5.54 -22.65
N ASN A 239 4.83 -4.31 -22.10
CA ASN A 239 5.44 -3.14 -22.73
C ASN A 239 6.85 -2.85 -22.25
N GLU A 240 7.39 -3.64 -21.30
CA GLU A 240 8.79 -3.48 -20.88
C GLU A 240 9.72 -3.86 -22.04
N THR A 241 10.60 -2.93 -22.39
CA THR A 241 11.55 -3.10 -23.49
C THR A 241 12.89 -3.71 -23.01
N ASN A 242 13.15 -3.68 -21.72
CA ASN A 242 14.37 -4.23 -21.16
C ASN A 242 14.27 -5.76 -21.04
N THR A 243 14.88 -6.46 -21.97
CA THR A 243 14.89 -7.93 -22.04
C THR A 243 15.61 -8.61 -20.86
N ASN A 244 16.36 -7.85 -20.06
CA ASN A 244 16.96 -8.38 -18.84
C ASN A 244 15.96 -8.42 -17.67
N LYS A 245 14.90 -7.60 -17.73
CA LYS A 245 13.85 -7.57 -16.71
C LYS A 245 12.69 -8.49 -17.06
N VAL A 246 12.26 -8.44 -18.32
CA VAL A 246 11.16 -9.25 -18.84
C VAL A 246 11.65 -10.04 -20.04
N LYS A 247 11.64 -11.36 -19.92
CA LYS A 247 11.92 -12.27 -21.02
C LYS A 247 10.64 -12.61 -21.76
N THR A 248 10.74 -12.85 -23.05
CA THR A 248 9.62 -13.33 -23.85
C THR A 248 9.97 -14.70 -24.44
N VAL A 249 9.15 -15.69 -24.14
CA VAL A 249 9.29 -17.05 -24.65
C VAL A 249 8.12 -17.41 -25.57
N SER A 250 8.32 -18.33 -26.50
CA SER A 250 7.25 -18.81 -27.38
C SER A 250 6.48 -19.95 -26.71
N GLY A 251 5.15 -19.86 -26.73
CA GLY A 251 4.23 -20.94 -26.32
C GLY A 251 3.22 -21.27 -27.41
N LYS A 252 3.47 -20.82 -28.64
CA LYS A 252 2.54 -20.93 -29.76
C LYS A 252 2.19 -22.37 -30.10
N GLU A 253 3.17 -23.25 -30.18
CA GLU A 253 2.98 -24.65 -30.54
C GLU A 253 2.61 -25.52 -29.33
N ASP A 254 3.22 -25.28 -28.21
CA ASP A 254 3.01 -26.02 -26.95
C ASP A 254 3.07 -25.07 -25.75
N LEU A 255 1.91 -24.78 -25.15
CA LEU A 255 1.81 -23.91 -23.98
C LEU A 255 2.55 -24.49 -22.77
N ILE A 256 2.62 -25.84 -22.62
CA ILE A 256 3.35 -26.47 -21.53
C ILE A 256 4.85 -26.22 -21.69
N ALA A 257 5.40 -26.48 -22.87
CA ALA A 257 6.79 -26.19 -23.20
C ALA A 257 7.11 -24.69 -23.04
N GLY A 258 6.17 -23.81 -23.38
CA GLY A 258 6.28 -22.38 -23.17
C GLY A 258 6.39 -22.03 -21.67
N VAL A 259 5.61 -22.70 -20.80
CA VAL A 259 5.71 -22.48 -19.34
C VAL A 259 7.04 -23.01 -18.82
N GLU A 260 7.47 -24.22 -19.20
CA GLU A 260 8.76 -24.79 -18.82
C GLU A 260 9.91 -23.84 -19.19
N SER A 261 9.94 -23.37 -20.45
CA SER A 261 10.93 -22.39 -20.90
C SER A 261 10.87 -21.07 -20.12
N ALA A 262 9.67 -20.61 -19.76
CA ALA A 262 9.51 -19.39 -18.95
C ALA A 262 10.04 -19.57 -17.52
N VAL A 263 9.86 -20.75 -16.93
CA VAL A 263 10.41 -21.10 -15.60
C VAL A 263 11.93 -21.11 -15.63
N ASP A 264 12.54 -21.63 -16.70
CA ASP A 264 14.00 -21.71 -16.88
C ASP A 264 14.62 -20.30 -17.07
N GLU A 265 13.91 -19.36 -17.69
CA GLU A 265 14.36 -17.97 -17.86
C GLU A 265 14.33 -17.17 -16.55
N ILE A 266 13.61 -17.64 -15.52
CA ILE A 266 13.61 -16.98 -14.20
C ILE A 266 14.90 -17.34 -13.43
N THR A 267 15.79 -16.36 -13.36
CA THR A 267 17.09 -16.51 -12.69
C THR A 267 17.09 -16.07 -11.23
N VAL A 268 16.02 -15.39 -10.80
CA VAL A 268 15.85 -14.89 -9.42
C VAL A 268 15.36 -16.02 -8.53
N GLY A 269 15.98 -16.15 -7.35
CA GLY A 269 15.52 -17.10 -6.32
C GLY A 269 14.21 -16.63 -5.69
N GLY A 270 13.48 -17.56 -5.09
CA GLY A 270 12.18 -17.32 -4.45
C GLY A 270 11.06 -18.10 -5.14
N LYS A 271 9.83 -17.87 -4.68
CA LYS A 271 8.65 -18.51 -5.26
C LYS A 271 8.37 -18.01 -6.67
N LYS A 272 8.04 -18.94 -7.56
CA LYS A 272 7.65 -18.67 -8.94
C LYS A 272 6.14 -18.87 -9.10
N TYR A 273 5.47 -17.85 -9.59
CA TYR A 273 4.02 -17.82 -9.79
C TYR A 273 3.70 -17.82 -11.28
N LEU A 274 2.76 -18.66 -11.69
CA LEU A 274 2.22 -18.64 -13.05
C LEU A 274 0.90 -17.88 -13.06
N ILE A 275 0.87 -16.71 -13.67
CA ILE A 275 -0.31 -15.85 -13.81
C ILE A 275 -0.99 -16.13 -15.12
N ILE A 276 -2.23 -16.61 -15.09
CA ILE A 276 -3.00 -17.01 -16.27
C ILE A 276 -4.49 -16.66 -16.16
N THR A 277 -5.19 -16.67 -17.28
CA THR A 277 -6.66 -16.61 -17.29
C THR A 277 -7.29 -17.98 -17.04
N LYS A 278 -8.59 -18.01 -16.73
CA LYS A 278 -9.37 -19.26 -16.65
C LYS A 278 -9.31 -20.07 -17.95
N ALA A 279 -9.31 -19.38 -19.11
CA ALA A 279 -9.22 -20.02 -20.41
C ALA A 279 -7.87 -20.73 -20.61
N HIS A 280 -6.77 -20.06 -20.24
CA HIS A 280 -5.42 -20.66 -20.26
C HIS A 280 -5.31 -21.85 -19.30
N LYS A 281 -5.90 -21.78 -18.10
CA LYS A 281 -5.96 -22.92 -17.17
C LYS A 281 -6.61 -24.14 -17.80
N HIS A 282 -7.76 -23.96 -18.48
CA HIS A 282 -8.45 -25.06 -19.15
C HIS A 282 -7.62 -25.63 -20.30
N ALA A 283 -6.94 -24.76 -21.08
CA ALA A 283 -6.07 -25.21 -22.17
C ALA A 283 -4.89 -26.03 -21.64
N ILE A 284 -4.22 -25.56 -20.58
CA ILE A 284 -3.12 -26.27 -19.91
C ILE A 284 -3.60 -27.62 -19.38
N LEU A 285 -4.72 -27.67 -18.67
CA LEU A 285 -5.24 -28.90 -18.10
C LEU A 285 -5.58 -29.93 -19.19
N LYS A 286 -6.13 -29.48 -20.30
CA LYS A 286 -6.41 -30.34 -21.48
C LYS A 286 -5.11 -30.84 -22.09
N ALA A 287 -4.11 -29.99 -22.26
CA ALA A 287 -2.82 -30.35 -22.83
C ALA A 287 -2.06 -31.35 -21.92
N LEU A 288 -2.04 -31.13 -20.60
CA LEU A 288 -1.43 -32.04 -19.63
C LEU A 288 -2.06 -33.43 -19.68
N ARG A 289 -3.37 -33.53 -19.72
CA ARG A 289 -4.09 -34.82 -19.82
C ARG A 289 -3.85 -35.54 -21.14
N THR A 290 -3.65 -34.78 -22.21
CA THR A 290 -3.36 -35.36 -23.54
C THR A 290 -1.89 -35.82 -23.61
N LYS A 291 -0.96 -35.02 -23.14
CA LYS A 291 0.49 -35.29 -23.21
C LYS A 291 0.91 -36.36 -22.19
N PHE A 292 0.28 -36.37 -21.01
CA PHE A 292 0.60 -37.26 -19.90
C PHE A 292 -0.63 -38.03 -19.39
N PRO A 293 -1.19 -38.98 -20.18
CA PRO A 293 -2.42 -39.70 -19.82
C PRO A 293 -2.29 -40.55 -18.56
N GLN A 294 -1.07 -40.90 -18.17
CA GLN A 294 -0.78 -41.66 -16.92
C GLN A 294 -0.80 -40.75 -15.68
N MET A 295 -0.72 -39.43 -15.86
CA MET A 295 -0.68 -38.47 -14.76
C MET A 295 -2.07 -38.05 -14.34
N THR A 296 -2.44 -38.27 -13.09
CA THR A 296 -3.73 -37.83 -12.54
C THR A 296 -3.65 -36.37 -12.11
N VAL A 297 -3.82 -35.45 -13.06
CA VAL A 297 -3.91 -34.01 -12.74
C VAL A 297 -5.36 -33.63 -12.46
N ARG A 298 -5.64 -33.26 -11.23
CA ARG A 298 -6.94 -32.75 -10.80
C ARG A 298 -7.15 -31.31 -11.26
N ASN A 299 -8.40 -30.85 -11.32
CA ASN A 299 -8.71 -29.46 -11.66
C ASN A 299 -8.55 -28.55 -10.42
N ASN A 300 -7.41 -28.66 -9.76
CA ASN A 300 -7.04 -27.75 -8.69
C ASN A 300 -5.76 -26.98 -9.11
N ASN A 301 -5.55 -25.78 -8.55
CA ASN A 301 -4.43 -24.91 -8.96
C ASN A 301 -3.09 -25.52 -8.55
N GLN A 302 -3.00 -26.18 -7.41
CA GLN A 302 -1.77 -26.74 -6.90
C GLN A 302 -1.28 -27.91 -7.76
N ASP A 303 -2.16 -28.90 -8.07
CA ASP A 303 -1.77 -30.05 -8.91
C ASP A 303 -1.28 -29.61 -10.30
N ILE A 304 -1.86 -28.52 -10.83
CA ILE A 304 -1.42 -27.95 -12.13
C ILE A 304 -0.08 -27.24 -11.98
N ALA A 305 0.10 -26.47 -10.90
CA ALA A 305 1.36 -25.77 -10.60
C ALA A 305 2.52 -26.77 -10.43
N ASP A 306 2.32 -27.83 -9.65
CA ASP A 306 3.30 -28.90 -9.43
C ASP A 306 3.67 -29.59 -10.75
N ALA A 307 2.67 -29.86 -11.63
CA ALA A 307 2.90 -30.45 -12.94
C ALA A 307 3.70 -29.56 -13.90
N LEU A 308 3.69 -28.26 -13.70
CA LEU A 308 4.37 -27.26 -14.53
C LEU A 308 5.69 -26.75 -13.92
N GLY A 309 6.07 -27.23 -12.73
CA GLY A 309 7.29 -26.81 -12.04
C GLY A 309 7.25 -25.37 -11.51
N VAL A 310 6.06 -24.83 -11.21
CA VAL A 310 5.87 -23.54 -10.54
C VAL A 310 5.34 -23.75 -9.13
N ASP A 311 5.62 -22.81 -8.22
CA ASP A 311 5.19 -22.95 -6.82
C ASP A 311 3.68 -22.74 -6.66
N GLU A 312 3.09 -21.82 -7.45
CA GLU A 312 1.66 -21.52 -7.36
C GLU A 312 1.11 -21.03 -8.71
N LEU A 313 -0.13 -21.42 -8.99
CA LEU A 313 -0.89 -20.97 -10.15
C LEU A 313 -1.92 -19.94 -9.72
N VAL A 314 -1.79 -18.73 -10.23
CA VAL A 314 -2.64 -17.58 -9.91
C VAL A 314 -3.56 -17.25 -11.07
N ILE A 315 -4.86 -17.26 -10.79
CA ILE A 315 -5.87 -16.93 -11.80
C ILE A 315 -6.15 -15.43 -11.79
N TYR A 316 -5.80 -14.77 -12.90
CA TYR A 316 -6.16 -13.39 -13.14
C TYR A 316 -7.69 -13.24 -13.25
N GLN A 317 -8.25 -12.30 -12.47
CA GLN A 317 -9.70 -12.10 -12.38
C GLN A 317 -10.19 -10.87 -13.16
N GLY A 318 -9.28 -10.09 -13.78
CA GLY A 318 -9.64 -8.94 -14.59
C GLY A 318 -10.28 -9.33 -15.93
N THR A 319 -10.74 -8.33 -16.67
CA THR A 319 -11.42 -8.49 -17.97
C THR A 319 -10.48 -8.37 -19.16
N LYS A 320 -9.22 -8.01 -18.93
CA LYS A 320 -8.25 -7.79 -20.00
C LYS A 320 -7.65 -9.10 -20.51
N ALA A 321 -7.28 -9.11 -21.78
CA ALA A 321 -6.54 -10.22 -22.34
C ALA A 321 -5.08 -10.14 -21.89
N ILE A 322 -4.69 -11.00 -20.96
CA ILE A 322 -3.31 -11.13 -20.50
C ILE A 322 -2.60 -12.25 -21.23
N LYS A 323 -1.30 -12.11 -21.42
CA LYS A 323 -0.43 -13.24 -21.80
C LYS A 323 -0.07 -14.06 -20.56
N PRO A 324 0.00 -15.40 -20.65
CA PRO A 324 0.51 -16.20 -19.56
C PRO A 324 1.89 -15.70 -19.13
N THR A 325 2.09 -15.50 -17.85
CA THR A 325 3.31 -14.87 -17.32
C THR A 325 3.81 -15.64 -16.13
N VAL A 326 5.08 -16.05 -16.15
CA VAL A 326 5.78 -16.56 -14.97
C VAL A 326 6.48 -15.39 -14.29
N MET A 327 6.26 -15.24 -12.98
CA MET A 327 6.79 -14.13 -12.20
C MET A 327 7.35 -14.62 -10.87
N ALA A 328 8.57 -14.20 -10.52
CA ALA A 328 9.11 -14.38 -9.18
C ALA A 328 8.45 -13.41 -8.21
N GLU A 329 8.36 -13.78 -6.92
CA GLU A 329 7.81 -12.92 -5.88
C GLU A 329 8.53 -11.56 -5.82
N GLY A 330 7.76 -10.47 -5.85
CA GLY A 330 8.31 -9.12 -5.81
C GLY A 330 9.04 -8.67 -7.08
N ALA A 331 8.96 -9.42 -8.19
CA ALA A 331 9.63 -9.04 -9.43
C ALA A 331 9.03 -7.81 -10.11
N TYR A 332 7.79 -7.48 -9.82
CA TYR A 332 7.14 -6.24 -10.20
C TYR A 332 7.00 -5.33 -8.99
N ALA A 333 7.44 -4.07 -9.09
CA ALA A 333 7.30 -3.09 -8.02
C ALA A 333 6.17 -2.10 -8.32
N VAL A 334 5.37 -1.84 -7.30
CA VAL A 334 4.32 -0.81 -7.29
C VAL A 334 4.60 0.14 -6.15
N ASP A 335 4.74 1.42 -6.43
CA ASP A 335 4.74 2.47 -5.42
C ASP A 335 3.36 3.12 -5.41
N MET A 336 2.64 3.03 -4.29
CA MET A 336 1.31 3.59 -4.16
C MET A 336 1.11 4.25 -2.80
N LYS A 337 0.45 5.39 -2.82
CA LYS A 337 -0.01 6.03 -1.59
C LYS A 337 -1.21 5.28 -1.01
N PRO A 338 -1.49 5.44 0.29
CA PRO A 338 -2.74 4.97 0.86
C PRO A 338 -3.93 5.46 0.02
N LEU A 339 -4.96 4.64 -0.06
CA LEU A 339 -6.20 5.02 -0.73
C LEU A 339 -6.82 6.22 -0.01
N ASN A 340 -7.13 7.25 -0.76
CA ASN A 340 -7.85 8.42 -0.30
C ASN A 340 -9.30 8.33 -0.75
N ARG A 341 -10.20 8.86 0.06
CA ARG A 341 -11.62 8.92 -0.21
C ARG A 341 -12.12 10.34 -0.07
N ILE A 342 -12.85 10.80 -1.08
CA ILE A 342 -13.47 12.11 -1.13
C ILE A 342 -14.95 11.92 -1.39
N GLU A 343 -15.79 12.67 -0.69
CA GLU A 343 -17.22 12.68 -0.89
C GLU A 343 -17.70 14.10 -1.20
N GLN A 344 -18.62 14.20 -2.13
CA GLN A 344 -19.23 15.46 -2.50
C GLN A 344 -20.72 15.26 -2.77
N PHE A 345 -21.56 16.07 -2.13
CA PHE A 345 -22.97 16.12 -2.44
C PHE A 345 -23.23 17.04 -3.64
N ARG A 346 -23.97 16.55 -4.62
CA ARG A 346 -24.46 17.33 -5.77
C ARG A 346 -25.90 17.76 -5.54
N PHE A 347 -26.11 19.06 -5.47
CA PHE A 347 -27.44 19.63 -5.30
C PHE A 347 -28.32 19.52 -6.56
N ASP A 348 -27.74 19.51 -7.74
CA ASP A 348 -28.43 19.45 -9.02
C ASP A 348 -29.04 18.07 -9.30
N THR A 349 -28.41 17.00 -8.86
CA THR A 349 -28.87 15.62 -9.06
C THR A 349 -29.36 14.93 -7.78
N ASN A 350 -29.21 15.57 -6.62
CA ASN A 350 -29.49 15.00 -5.30
C ASN A 350 -28.72 13.69 -5.02
N GLU A 351 -27.46 13.64 -5.45
CA GLU A 351 -26.58 12.49 -5.34
C GLU A 351 -25.38 12.79 -4.46
N ASN A 352 -24.86 11.75 -3.80
CA ASN A 352 -23.56 11.78 -3.14
C ASN A 352 -22.52 11.09 -4.03
N ASP A 353 -21.54 11.84 -4.52
CA ASP A 353 -20.40 11.27 -5.21
C ASP A 353 -19.39 10.76 -4.19
N ILE A 354 -18.99 9.48 -4.33
CA ILE A 354 -17.90 8.90 -3.59
C ILE A 354 -16.75 8.68 -4.57
N LEU A 355 -15.62 9.34 -4.33
CA LEU A 355 -14.39 9.16 -5.07
C LEU A 355 -13.40 8.38 -4.21
N VAL A 356 -12.88 7.29 -4.74
CA VAL A 356 -11.73 6.57 -4.16
C VAL A 356 -10.56 6.70 -5.11
N GLU A 357 -9.44 7.18 -4.60
CA GLU A 357 -8.27 7.46 -5.40
C GLU A 357 -6.97 7.08 -4.69
N THR A 358 -5.93 6.84 -5.48
CA THR A 358 -4.54 6.73 -5.02
C THR A 358 -3.60 7.28 -6.05
N THR A 359 -2.45 7.75 -5.62
CA THR A 359 -1.35 8.07 -6.54
C THR A 359 -0.42 6.87 -6.59
N ALA A 360 -0.24 6.30 -7.78
CA ALA A 360 0.53 5.08 -7.96
C ALA A 360 1.44 5.14 -9.20
N SER A 361 2.50 4.35 -9.15
CA SER A 361 3.38 4.03 -10.27
C SER A 361 3.86 2.58 -10.19
N GLY A 362 4.25 1.99 -11.31
CA GLY A 362 4.69 0.60 -11.28
C GLY A 362 5.58 0.22 -12.45
N ARG A 363 6.48 -0.74 -12.22
CA ARG A 363 7.38 -1.27 -13.25
C ARG A 363 7.95 -2.64 -12.90
N PRO A 364 8.38 -3.43 -13.89
CA PRO A 364 9.28 -4.56 -13.67
C PRO A 364 10.56 -4.12 -12.94
N TYR A 365 10.87 -4.78 -11.82
CA TYR A 365 11.92 -4.33 -10.90
C TYR A 365 13.13 -5.26 -10.91
N LEU A 366 12.92 -6.57 -10.77
CA LEU A 366 14.00 -7.56 -10.69
C LEU A 366 14.44 -8.01 -12.09
N PHE A 367 15.76 -8.11 -12.29
CA PHE A 367 16.34 -8.70 -13.50
C PHE A 367 16.11 -10.19 -13.52
N GLY A 368 15.66 -10.72 -14.66
CA GLY A 368 15.35 -12.15 -14.79
C GLY A 368 14.24 -12.62 -13.84
N GLY A 369 13.37 -11.70 -13.41
CA GLY A 369 12.28 -12.04 -12.49
C GLY A 369 10.95 -12.31 -13.16
N ILE A 370 10.80 -11.99 -14.48
CA ILE A 370 9.53 -12.09 -15.19
C ILE A 370 9.78 -12.71 -16.57
N ALA A 371 8.95 -13.68 -16.96
CA ALA A 371 8.93 -14.26 -18.29
C ALA A 371 7.50 -14.32 -18.85
N VAL A 372 7.27 -13.70 -19.99
CA VAL A 372 5.98 -13.65 -20.69
C VAL A 372 5.95 -14.69 -21.79
N ILE A 373 4.87 -15.47 -21.87
CA ILE A 373 4.67 -16.50 -22.86
C ILE A 373 3.84 -15.93 -24.01
N ASN A 374 4.46 -15.83 -25.17
CA ASN A 374 3.77 -15.38 -26.38
C ASN A 374 3.05 -16.57 -27.05
N LEU A 375 1.75 -16.41 -27.28
CA LEU A 375 0.89 -17.40 -27.91
C LEU A 375 0.58 -17.09 -29.39
N ASP A 376 1.04 -15.92 -29.85
CA ASP A 376 0.81 -15.43 -31.22
C ASP A 376 1.81 -16.01 -32.25
#